data_55a4d3e1a2d9d565f71f137b6b044fff
#
_entry.id   55a4d3e1a2d9d565f71f137b6b044fff
#
_cell.length_a   1.000
_cell.length_b   1.000
_cell.length_c   1.000
_cell.angle_alpha   90.00
_cell.angle_beta   90.00
_cell.angle_gamma   90.00
#
_symmetry.space_group_name_H-M   'P 1'
#
loop_
_entity.id
_entity.type
_entity.pdbx_description
1 polymer ?
#
loop_
_entity_poly.entity_id
_entity_poly.type
_entity_poly.pdbx_seq_one_letter_code
_entity_poly.pdbx_strand_id
1 'polypeptide(L)'
;MSEQKKKPSLHTVLTPSLLDLYEVHDSIVVIIDVFRATSTMATALYNGASKIIPVDSAELCIEMGKQTGGITAGERDGKIIPGLAYGNSPSEYPRSFIENKTLVITTTNGTKLLHMALKQGAKEVITGSFPNLSKVVSFLKEQNANIILGCSGWKNRFNIEDTLFAGAVIEEIKDQFTIHCDSSY
;
A
#
# COMPACT_ATOMS: atom_id res chain seq x y z
N MET A 1 9.81 -33.62 -22.33
CA MET A 1 8.77 -33.26 -21.36
C MET A 1 8.98 -31.78 -21.03
N SER A 2 8.12 -30.91 -21.52
CA SER A 2 8.19 -29.48 -21.18
C SER A 2 7.86 -29.34 -19.68
N GLU A 3 8.81 -28.87 -18.89
CA GLU A 3 8.52 -28.43 -17.52
C GLU A 3 7.41 -27.37 -17.61
N GLN A 4 6.21 -27.72 -17.16
CA GLN A 4 5.17 -26.72 -16.95
C GLN A 4 5.68 -25.75 -15.89
N LYS A 5 6.01 -24.53 -16.30
CA LYS A 5 6.44 -23.46 -15.40
C LYS A 5 5.34 -23.28 -14.36
N LYS A 6 5.64 -23.57 -13.10
CA LYS A 6 4.69 -23.44 -11.98
C LYS A 6 4.20 -21.99 -11.94
N LYS A 7 2.88 -21.77 -11.94
CA LYS A 7 2.31 -20.42 -11.77
C LYS A 7 2.76 -19.84 -10.43
N PRO A 8 3.08 -18.55 -10.38
CA PRO A 8 3.37 -17.90 -9.11
C PRO A 8 2.14 -17.93 -8.18
N SER A 9 2.38 -17.80 -6.89
CA SER A 9 1.33 -17.81 -5.87
C SER A 9 0.73 -16.42 -5.66
N LEU A 10 -0.55 -16.40 -5.26
CA LEU A 10 -1.27 -15.21 -4.83
C LEU A 10 -1.86 -15.46 -3.44
N HIS A 11 -1.56 -14.57 -2.52
CA HIS A 11 -2.01 -14.63 -1.13
C HIS A 11 -2.65 -13.31 -0.71
N THR A 12 -3.67 -13.39 0.16
CA THR A 12 -4.27 -12.23 0.81
C THR A 12 -4.00 -12.29 2.30
N VAL A 13 -3.39 -11.24 2.83
CA VAL A 13 -3.06 -11.06 4.24
C VAL A 13 -4.01 -10.01 4.81
N LEU A 14 -4.96 -10.44 5.64
CA LEU A 14 -6.07 -9.59 6.09
C LEU A 14 -5.68 -8.54 7.13
N THR A 15 -4.53 -8.71 7.80
CA THR A 15 -3.96 -7.73 8.75
C THR A 15 -2.44 -7.85 8.79
N PRO A 16 -1.69 -6.81 9.15
CA PRO A 16 -0.24 -6.87 9.25
C PRO A 16 0.29 -7.99 10.17
N SER A 17 -0.45 -8.32 11.23
CA SER A 17 -0.06 -9.35 12.19
C SER A 17 -0.01 -10.78 11.60
N LEU A 18 -0.61 -10.99 10.44
CA LEU A 18 -0.59 -12.27 9.75
C LEU A 18 0.53 -12.38 8.70
N LEU A 19 1.26 -11.29 8.42
CA LEU A 19 2.28 -11.30 7.36
C LEU A 19 3.40 -12.31 7.63
N ASP A 20 3.77 -12.50 8.90
CA ASP A 20 4.83 -13.44 9.31
C ASP A 20 4.49 -14.92 9.03
N LEU A 21 3.24 -15.22 8.65
CA LEU A 21 2.80 -16.57 8.27
C LEU A 21 3.03 -16.86 6.78
N TYR A 22 3.48 -15.88 6.00
CA TYR A 22 3.63 -15.98 4.55
C TYR A 22 5.09 -15.77 4.13
N GLU A 23 5.50 -16.43 3.05
CA GLU A 23 6.82 -16.23 2.45
C GLU A 23 6.82 -14.92 1.64
N VAL A 24 7.45 -13.90 2.22
CA VAL A 24 7.51 -12.55 1.64
C VAL A 24 8.73 -12.34 0.76
N HIS A 25 9.81 -13.08 1.01
CA HIS A 25 11.04 -12.94 0.25
C HIS A 25 10.81 -13.11 -1.25
N ASP A 26 11.38 -12.23 -2.06
CA ASP A 26 11.24 -12.20 -3.52
C ASP A 26 9.80 -12.06 -4.06
N SER A 27 8.82 -11.75 -3.20
CA SER A 27 7.44 -11.47 -3.59
C SER A 27 7.20 -10.00 -3.90
N ILE A 28 6.12 -9.71 -4.62
CA ILE A 28 5.56 -8.35 -4.75
C ILE A 28 4.48 -8.20 -3.69
N VAL A 29 4.63 -7.20 -2.83
CA VAL A 29 3.65 -6.89 -1.78
C VAL A 29 2.85 -5.65 -2.18
N VAL A 30 1.53 -5.80 -2.28
CA VAL A 30 0.60 -4.68 -2.48
C VAL A 30 0.08 -4.24 -1.12
N ILE A 31 0.48 -3.08 -0.66
CA ILE A 31 -0.05 -2.46 0.56
C ILE A 31 -1.42 -1.87 0.28
N ILE A 32 -2.42 -2.30 1.04
CA ILE A 32 -3.81 -1.88 0.87
C ILE A 32 -4.26 -1.18 2.16
N ASP A 33 -4.60 0.10 2.05
CA ASP A 33 -5.15 0.96 3.10
C ASP A 33 -6.11 1.93 2.41
N VAL A 34 -7.29 1.39 2.05
CA VAL A 34 -8.27 2.12 1.23
C VAL A 34 -8.79 3.36 1.98
N PHE A 35 -9.02 3.25 3.27
CA PHE A 35 -9.41 4.36 4.11
C PHE A 35 -8.40 4.59 5.25
N ARG A 36 -7.28 5.37 4.87
CA ARG A 36 -7.25 6.25 3.66
C ARG A 36 -5.87 6.36 3.01
N ALA A 37 -4.81 5.76 3.59
CA ALA A 37 -3.43 6.07 3.20
C ALA A 37 -3.16 5.84 1.70
N THR A 38 -3.48 4.66 1.18
CA THR A 38 -3.16 4.33 -0.21
C THR A 38 -4.05 5.08 -1.21
N SER A 39 -5.30 5.40 -0.85
CA SER A 39 -6.14 6.29 -1.65
C SER A 39 -5.60 7.71 -1.70
N THR A 40 -5.08 8.22 -0.59
CA THR A 40 -4.44 9.54 -0.52
C THR A 40 -3.19 9.60 -1.38
N MET A 41 -2.33 8.58 -1.27
CA MET A 41 -1.10 8.48 -2.07
C MET A 41 -1.42 8.41 -3.57
N ALA A 42 -2.36 7.55 -3.97
CA ALA A 42 -2.77 7.42 -5.37
C ALA A 42 -3.33 8.75 -5.92
N THR A 43 -4.17 9.43 -5.14
CA THR A 43 -4.76 10.72 -5.54
C THR A 43 -3.70 11.83 -5.63
N ALA A 44 -2.78 11.89 -4.66
CA ALA A 44 -1.72 12.89 -4.68
C ALA A 44 -0.79 12.71 -5.90
N LEU A 45 -0.41 11.47 -6.23
CA LEU A 45 0.38 11.17 -7.44
C LEU A 45 -0.38 11.51 -8.73
N TYR A 46 -1.66 11.13 -8.82
CA TYR A 46 -2.51 11.49 -9.96
C TYR A 46 -2.63 13.01 -10.14
N ASN A 47 -2.67 13.75 -9.03
CA ASN A 47 -2.71 15.21 -9.02
C ASN A 47 -1.34 15.88 -9.23
N GLY A 48 -0.29 15.10 -9.50
CA GLY A 48 1.01 15.62 -9.91
C GLY A 48 2.01 15.77 -8.77
N ALA A 49 1.82 15.12 -7.63
CA ALA A 49 2.91 15.02 -6.64
C ALA A 49 4.15 14.45 -7.31
N SER A 50 5.31 15.09 -7.10
CA SER A 50 6.57 14.61 -7.66
C SER A 50 7.09 13.36 -6.96
N LYS A 51 6.78 13.23 -5.67
CA LYS A 51 7.25 12.13 -4.83
C LYS A 51 6.37 12.00 -3.58
N ILE A 52 6.20 10.75 -3.11
CA ILE A 52 5.64 10.45 -1.80
C ILE A 52 6.69 9.68 -0.99
N ILE A 53 6.91 10.08 0.26
CA ILE A 53 7.84 9.47 1.19
C ILE A 53 7.03 8.97 2.39
N PRO A 54 6.69 7.68 2.45
CA PRO A 54 6.07 7.11 3.64
C PRO A 54 7.12 6.94 4.75
N VAL A 55 6.75 7.31 5.96
CA VAL A 55 7.60 7.22 7.16
C VAL A 55 6.80 6.67 8.34
N ASP A 56 7.48 6.10 9.33
CA ASP A 56 6.86 5.36 10.44
C ASP A 56 6.58 6.21 11.69
N SER A 57 7.10 7.44 11.74
CA SER A 57 6.86 8.33 12.89
C SER A 57 6.58 9.77 12.48
N ALA A 58 5.96 10.52 13.40
CA ALA A 58 5.71 11.95 13.21
C ALA A 58 7.02 12.75 13.22
N GLU A 59 7.95 12.35 14.08
CA GLU A 59 9.27 12.97 14.19
C GLU A 59 10.03 12.86 12.88
N LEU A 60 10.09 11.65 12.30
CA LEU A 60 10.72 11.42 11.01
C LEU A 60 9.98 12.15 9.88
N CYS A 61 8.65 12.25 9.96
CA CYS A 61 7.86 13.02 9.00
C CYS A 61 8.26 14.50 9.00
N ILE A 62 8.41 15.10 10.18
CA ILE A 62 8.84 16.48 10.34
C ILE A 62 10.28 16.67 9.84
N GLU A 63 11.18 15.76 10.19
CA GLU A 63 12.58 15.81 9.77
C GLU A 63 12.70 15.72 8.25
N MET A 64 12.10 14.71 7.63
CA MET A 64 12.10 14.54 6.17
C MET A 64 11.42 15.70 5.45
N GLY A 65 10.35 16.26 6.03
CA GLY A 65 9.71 17.46 5.50
C GLY A 65 10.66 18.65 5.44
N LYS A 66 11.47 18.87 6.49
CA LYS A 66 12.50 19.92 6.50
C LYS A 66 13.61 19.67 5.49
N GLN A 67 14.09 18.43 5.39
CA GLN A 67 15.16 18.06 4.47
C GLN A 67 14.75 18.19 3.00
N THR A 68 13.51 17.87 2.67
CA THR A 68 13.00 17.82 1.28
C THR A 68 12.24 19.08 0.86
N GLY A 69 11.91 19.97 1.79
CA GLY A 69 10.95 21.04 1.56
C GLY A 69 9.53 20.52 1.29
N GLY A 70 9.26 19.28 1.71
CA GLY A 70 8.01 18.57 1.42
C GLY A 70 6.88 18.94 2.37
N ILE A 71 5.65 18.64 1.93
CA ILE A 71 4.44 18.75 2.74
C ILE A 71 4.44 17.58 3.72
N THR A 72 4.25 17.87 5.02
CA THR A 72 4.16 16.85 6.06
C THR A 72 2.71 16.51 6.36
N ALA A 73 2.39 15.23 6.38
CA ALA A 73 1.03 14.74 6.54
C ALA A 73 0.97 13.50 7.43
N GLY A 74 -0.13 13.36 8.13
CA GLY A 74 -0.37 12.14 8.92
C GLY A 74 -1.56 12.28 9.86
N GLU A 75 -2.07 11.11 10.25
CA GLU A 75 -3.20 11.03 11.15
C GLU A 75 -3.00 9.95 12.22
N ARG A 76 -3.63 10.14 13.36
CA ARG A 76 -3.87 9.14 14.40
C ARG A 76 -5.28 9.22 14.90
N ASP A 77 -5.97 8.08 14.95
CA ASP A 77 -7.37 8.00 15.37
C ASP A 77 -8.28 9.03 14.67
N GLY A 78 -8.05 9.25 13.35
CA GLY A 78 -8.81 10.17 12.51
C GLY A 78 -8.47 11.66 12.68
N LYS A 79 -7.47 12.00 13.48
CA LYS A 79 -7.04 13.40 13.73
C LYS A 79 -5.65 13.65 13.16
N ILE A 80 -5.43 14.87 12.66
CA ILE A 80 -4.09 15.30 12.24
C ILE A 80 -3.13 15.19 13.44
N ILE A 81 -1.96 14.59 13.21
CA ILE A 81 -0.95 14.46 14.26
C ILE A 81 -0.41 15.86 14.63
N PRO A 82 -0.31 16.20 15.91
CA PRO A 82 0.27 17.48 16.33
C PRO A 82 1.68 17.68 15.73
N GLY A 83 1.91 18.85 15.15
CA GLY A 83 3.17 19.21 14.49
C GLY A 83 3.23 18.88 12.99
N LEU A 84 2.27 18.14 12.43
CA LEU A 84 2.13 17.95 10.99
C LEU A 84 1.17 18.99 10.39
N ALA A 85 1.40 19.31 9.11
CA ALA A 85 0.65 20.38 8.45
C ALA A 85 -0.72 19.92 7.92
N TYR A 86 -0.83 18.63 7.53
CA TYR A 86 -2.01 18.07 6.83
C TYR A 86 -2.36 16.67 7.35
N GLY A 87 -3.60 16.27 7.08
CA GLY A 87 -4.11 14.96 7.42
C GLY A 87 -3.85 13.91 6.35
N ASN A 88 -4.70 12.91 6.35
CA ASN A 88 -4.62 11.77 5.44
C ASN A 88 -5.93 11.63 4.64
N SER A 89 -6.44 12.72 4.08
CA SER A 89 -7.62 12.70 3.22
C SER A 89 -7.25 13.01 1.77
N PRO A 90 -7.68 12.21 0.78
CA PRO A 90 -7.41 12.49 -0.64
C PRO A 90 -7.83 13.91 -1.06
N SER A 91 -8.91 14.44 -0.50
CA SER A 91 -9.42 15.77 -0.80
C SER A 91 -8.51 16.93 -0.38
N GLU A 92 -7.53 16.67 0.52
CA GLU A 92 -6.56 17.67 0.96
C GLU A 92 -5.47 17.95 -0.09
N TYR A 93 -5.37 17.12 -1.13
CA TYR A 93 -4.28 17.15 -2.12
C TYR A 93 -4.78 17.41 -3.55
N PRO A 94 -5.55 18.50 -3.82
CA PRO A 94 -5.92 18.86 -5.17
C PRO A 94 -4.70 19.25 -6.01
N ARG A 95 -4.78 19.13 -7.35
CA ARG A 95 -3.66 19.43 -8.25
C ARG A 95 -3.06 20.82 -8.02
N SER A 96 -3.89 21.83 -7.82
CA SER A 96 -3.45 23.21 -7.55
C SER A 96 -2.57 23.35 -6.31
N PHE A 97 -2.63 22.38 -5.41
CA PHE A 97 -1.85 22.37 -4.16
C PHE A 97 -0.64 21.43 -4.23
N ILE A 98 -0.80 20.21 -4.76
CA ILE A 98 0.20 19.15 -4.64
C ILE A 98 1.16 19.02 -5.83
N GLU A 99 0.80 19.59 -6.99
CA GLU A 99 1.58 19.46 -8.22
C GLU A 99 3.05 19.87 -8.03
N ASN A 100 3.98 19.01 -8.50
CA ASN A 100 5.43 19.16 -8.37
C ASN A 100 5.99 19.20 -6.94
N LYS A 101 5.18 18.87 -5.93
CA LYS A 101 5.64 18.84 -4.53
C LYS A 101 5.90 17.42 -4.04
N THR A 102 6.75 17.32 -3.02
CA THR A 102 6.96 16.10 -2.26
C THR A 102 5.95 16.03 -1.12
N LEU A 103 5.32 14.87 -0.93
CA LEU A 103 4.47 14.57 0.22
C LEU A 103 5.20 13.59 1.14
N VAL A 104 5.47 13.98 2.36
CA VAL A 104 5.97 13.08 3.43
C VAL A 104 4.79 12.70 4.30
N ILE A 105 4.51 11.41 4.40
CA ILE A 105 3.29 10.94 5.06
C ILE A 105 3.58 9.84 6.07
N THR A 106 2.96 9.92 7.25
CA THR A 106 2.97 8.84 8.24
C THR A 106 1.54 8.39 8.56
N THR A 107 1.38 7.07 8.68
CA THR A 107 0.09 6.46 9.01
C THR A 107 0.28 5.36 10.04
N THR A 108 -0.79 4.98 10.73
CA THR A 108 -0.68 3.99 11.82
C THR A 108 -0.40 2.57 11.32
N ASN A 109 -1.05 2.18 10.22
CA ASN A 109 -1.07 0.77 9.79
C ASN A 109 -0.33 0.53 8.47
N GLY A 110 -0.52 1.38 7.46
CA GLY A 110 0.11 1.20 6.14
C GLY A 110 1.63 1.23 6.20
N THR A 111 2.23 2.14 6.99
CA THR A 111 3.68 2.21 7.14
C THR A 111 4.25 1.02 7.90
N LYS A 112 3.52 0.48 8.89
CA LYS A 112 3.92 -0.76 9.59
C LYS A 112 4.04 -1.93 8.62
N LEU A 113 3.02 -2.16 7.80
CA LEU A 113 3.03 -3.25 6.81
C LEU A 113 4.15 -3.07 5.78
N LEU A 114 4.40 -1.83 5.33
CA LEU A 114 5.52 -1.50 4.45
C LEU A 114 6.86 -1.93 5.05
N HIS A 115 7.15 -1.53 6.29
CA HIS A 115 8.39 -1.89 6.96
C HIS A 115 8.54 -3.41 7.17
N MET A 116 7.46 -4.10 7.52
CA MET A 116 7.47 -5.56 7.64
C MET A 116 7.82 -6.22 6.30
N ALA A 117 7.18 -5.81 5.22
CA ALA A 117 7.43 -6.34 3.88
C ALA A 117 8.89 -6.12 3.42
N LEU A 118 9.40 -4.91 3.59
CA LEU A 118 10.79 -4.58 3.25
C LEU A 118 11.79 -5.38 4.10
N LYS A 119 11.56 -5.49 5.41
CA LYS A 119 12.42 -6.26 6.33
C LYS A 119 12.48 -7.74 5.98
N GLN A 120 11.39 -8.30 5.47
CA GLN A 120 11.29 -9.70 5.05
C GLN A 120 11.79 -9.94 3.62
N GLY A 121 12.36 -8.94 2.96
CA GLY A 121 12.99 -9.07 1.65
C GLY A 121 12.00 -9.13 0.48
N ALA A 122 10.87 -8.44 0.58
CA ALA A 122 9.99 -8.25 -0.56
C ALA A 122 10.78 -7.69 -1.76
N LYS A 123 10.60 -8.28 -2.93
CA LYS A 123 11.24 -7.83 -4.17
C LYS A 123 10.80 -6.42 -4.55
N GLU A 124 9.53 -6.16 -4.37
CA GLU A 124 8.92 -4.87 -4.66
C GLU A 124 7.71 -4.64 -3.73
N VAL A 125 7.50 -3.40 -3.35
CA VAL A 125 6.33 -3.00 -2.58
C VAL A 125 5.61 -1.88 -3.32
N ILE A 126 4.33 -2.10 -3.61
CA ILE A 126 3.46 -1.10 -4.25
C ILE A 126 2.26 -0.79 -3.37
N THR A 127 1.56 0.30 -3.65
CA THR A 127 0.33 0.66 -2.95
C THR A 127 -0.89 0.43 -3.83
N GLY A 128 -1.95 -0.14 -3.25
CA GLY A 128 -3.20 -0.44 -3.92
C GLY A 128 -4.40 0.22 -3.24
N SER A 129 -5.29 0.78 -4.06
CA SER A 129 -6.59 1.33 -3.66
C SER A 129 -7.49 1.50 -4.89
N PHE A 130 -8.79 1.71 -4.71
CA PHE A 130 -9.71 1.81 -5.85
C PHE A 130 -9.32 2.90 -6.88
N PRO A 131 -8.80 4.08 -6.49
CA PRO A 131 -8.35 5.08 -7.47
C PRO A 131 -7.28 4.59 -8.45
N ASN A 132 -6.45 3.63 -8.09
CA ASN A 132 -5.39 3.09 -8.96
C ASN A 132 -5.56 1.61 -9.33
N LEU A 133 -6.74 1.01 -9.11
CA LEU A 133 -7.02 -0.42 -9.33
C LEU A 133 -6.54 -0.90 -10.70
N SER A 134 -6.94 -0.23 -11.78
CA SER A 134 -6.57 -0.64 -13.14
C SER A 134 -5.06 -0.64 -13.39
N LYS A 135 -4.32 0.27 -12.76
CA LYS A 135 -2.86 0.33 -12.85
C LYS A 135 -2.18 -0.77 -12.05
N VAL A 136 -2.68 -1.06 -10.85
CA VAL A 136 -2.22 -2.19 -10.02
C VAL A 136 -2.45 -3.50 -10.77
N VAL A 137 -3.65 -3.74 -11.28
CA VAL A 137 -3.98 -4.94 -12.07
C VAL A 137 -3.08 -5.08 -13.30
N SER A 138 -2.93 -4.02 -14.08
CA SER A 138 -2.07 -4.02 -15.27
C SER A 138 -0.62 -4.36 -14.94
N PHE A 139 -0.08 -3.73 -13.89
CA PHE A 139 1.27 -4.01 -13.40
C PHE A 139 1.43 -5.47 -12.96
N LEU A 140 0.49 -6.00 -12.16
CA LEU A 140 0.58 -7.36 -11.64
C LEU A 140 0.45 -8.42 -12.73
N LYS A 141 -0.35 -8.18 -13.78
CA LYS A 141 -0.47 -9.07 -14.95
C LYS A 141 0.84 -9.25 -15.73
N GLU A 142 1.76 -8.31 -15.65
CA GLU A 142 3.07 -8.35 -16.30
C GLU A 142 4.14 -9.07 -15.46
N GLN A 143 3.82 -9.40 -14.20
CA GLN A 143 4.80 -9.97 -13.28
C GLN A 143 4.82 -11.51 -13.33
N ASN A 144 6.01 -12.06 -13.07
CA ASN A 144 6.20 -13.49 -12.86
C ASN A 144 6.83 -13.72 -11.48
N ALA A 145 6.19 -13.19 -10.44
CA ALA A 145 6.61 -13.26 -9.05
C ALA A 145 5.40 -13.60 -8.16
N ASN A 146 5.64 -14.16 -6.99
CA ASN A 146 4.58 -14.34 -6.00
C ASN A 146 4.02 -12.99 -5.58
N ILE A 147 2.72 -12.93 -5.32
CA ILE A 147 2.03 -11.71 -4.94
C ILE A 147 1.40 -11.88 -3.56
N ILE A 148 1.55 -10.86 -2.74
CA ILE A 148 0.89 -10.74 -1.44
C ILE A 148 0.04 -9.46 -1.46
N LEU A 149 -1.27 -9.63 -1.36
CA LEU A 149 -2.21 -8.52 -1.14
C LEU A 149 -2.31 -8.29 0.35
N GLY A 150 -1.61 -7.29 0.86
CA GLY A 150 -1.51 -6.99 2.28
C GLY A 150 -2.50 -5.90 2.70
N CYS A 151 -3.57 -6.29 3.41
CA CYS A 151 -4.53 -5.36 3.99
C CYS A 151 -3.95 -4.75 5.27
N SER A 152 -3.99 -3.42 5.38
CA SER A 152 -3.48 -2.69 6.55
C SER A 152 -4.35 -2.89 7.79
N GLY A 153 -5.64 -3.13 7.60
CA GLY A 153 -6.58 -3.34 8.68
C GLY A 153 -6.63 -2.16 9.66
N TRP A 154 -7.29 -2.34 10.78
CA TRP A 154 -7.34 -1.36 11.86
C TRP A 154 -7.26 -2.03 13.23
N LYS A 155 -6.29 -1.63 14.04
CA LYS A 155 -6.03 -2.21 15.39
C LYS A 155 -5.92 -3.75 15.35
N ASN A 156 -5.17 -4.29 14.38
CA ASN A 156 -5.01 -5.72 14.09
C ASN A 156 -6.32 -6.46 13.77
N ARG A 157 -7.33 -5.76 13.29
CA ARG A 157 -8.57 -6.34 12.75
C ARG A 157 -8.65 -6.09 11.27
N PHE A 158 -9.32 -6.96 10.53
CA PHE A 158 -9.55 -6.74 9.11
C PHE A 158 -10.52 -5.57 8.87
N ASN A 159 -10.34 -4.89 7.75
CA ASN A 159 -11.24 -3.89 7.23
C ASN A 159 -11.95 -4.42 5.99
N ILE A 160 -13.23 -4.13 5.86
CA ILE A 160 -14.01 -4.61 4.73
C ILE A 160 -13.56 -3.94 3.41
N GLU A 161 -13.24 -2.67 3.44
CA GLU A 161 -12.80 -1.90 2.28
C GLU A 161 -11.49 -2.40 1.69
N ASP A 162 -10.50 -2.75 2.55
CA ASP A 162 -9.24 -3.32 2.13
C ASP A 162 -9.44 -4.70 1.50
N THR A 163 -10.30 -5.52 2.11
CA THR A 163 -10.64 -6.85 1.62
C THR A 163 -11.38 -6.80 0.29
N LEU A 164 -12.31 -5.86 0.12
CA LEU A 164 -13.03 -5.66 -1.13
C LEU A 164 -12.07 -5.25 -2.27
N PHE A 165 -11.09 -4.39 -1.98
CA PHE A 165 -10.07 -4.04 -2.96
C PHE A 165 -9.21 -5.25 -3.32
N ALA A 166 -8.77 -6.03 -2.34
CA ALA A 166 -8.02 -7.26 -2.59
C ALA A 166 -8.83 -8.22 -3.48
N GLY A 167 -10.13 -8.43 -3.18
CA GLY A 167 -11.03 -9.24 -4.00
C GLY A 167 -11.16 -8.73 -5.43
N ALA A 168 -11.27 -7.41 -5.63
CA ALA A 168 -11.32 -6.81 -6.96
C ALA A 168 -10.03 -7.06 -7.77
N VAL A 169 -8.85 -7.01 -7.13
CA VAL A 169 -7.58 -7.36 -7.77
C VAL A 169 -7.56 -8.85 -8.12
N ILE A 170 -7.93 -9.72 -7.18
CA ILE A 170 -7.94 -11.18 -7.39
C ILE A 170 -8.81 -11.55 -8.59
N GLU A 171 -10.02 -11.02 -8.67
CA GLU A 171 -10.96 -11.30 -9.77
C GLU A 171 -10.32 -11.05 -11.14
N GLU A 172 -9.50 -10.01 -11.23
CA GLU A 172 -8.85 -9.61 -12.48
C GLU A 172 -7.60 -10.42 -12.85
N ILE A 173 -6.91 -11.06 -11.87
CA ILE A 173 -5.61 -11.71 -12.11
C ILE A 173 -5.58 -13.20 -11.76
N LYS A 174 -6.61 -13.77 -11.14
CA LYS A 174 -6.66 -15.14 -10.60
C LYS A 174 -6.21 -16.21 -11.58
N ASP A 175 -6.50 -16.07 -12.88
CA ASP A 175 -6.17 -17.07 -13.88
C ASP A 175 -4.65 -17.23 -14.14
N GLN A 176 -3.86 -16.24 -13.75
CA GLN A 176 -2.40 -16.23 -13.92
C GLN A 176 -1.65 -16.75 -12.70
N PHE A 177 -2.32 -16.91 -11.56
CA PHE A 177 -1.71 -17.26 -10.27
C PHE A 177 -2.32 -18.54 -9.70
N THR A 178 -1.60 -19.14 -8.76
CA THR A 178 -2.13 -20.23 -7.93
C THR A 178 -2.55 -19.64 -6.59
N ILE A 179 -3.82 -19.79 -6.24
CA ILE A 179 -4.38 -19.36 -4.96
C ILE A 179 -4.20 -20.48 -3.95
N HIS A 180 -3.59 -20.18 -2.80
CA HIS A 180 -3.28 -21.17 -1.77
C HIS A 180 -3.83 -20.81 -0.38
N CYS A 181 -4.60 -19.72 -0.26
CA CYS A 181 -5.16 -19.30 1.02
C CYS A 181 -6.66 -19.02 0.90
N ASP A 182 -7.41 -19.42 1.91
CA ASP A 182 -8.87 -19.23 1.98
C ASP A 182 -9.27 -17.75 1.94
N SER A 183 -8.41 -16.86 2.44
CA SER A 183 -8.65 -15.41 2.41
C SER A 183 -8.58 -14.79 1.01
N SER A 184 -8.22 -15.56 -0.01
CA SER A 184 -8.23 -15.13 -1.42
C SER A 184 -9.41 -15.70 -2.22
N TYR A 185 -10.28 -16.47 -1.60
CA TYR A 185 -11.54 -16.97 -2.14
C TYR A 185 -12.71 -16.12 -1.63
#